data_de842a6485b1fa5aad1a3f6101440477
#
_entry.id   de842a6485b1fa5aad1a3f6101440477
#
_cell.length_a   1.000
_cell.length_b   1.000
_cell.length_c   1.000
_cell.angle_alpha   90.00
_cell.angle_beta   90.00
_cell.angle_gamma   90.00
#
_symmetry.space_group_name_H-M   'P 1'
#
loop_
_entity.id
_entity.type
_entity.pdbx_description
1 polymer ?
#
loop_
_entity_poly.entity_id
_entity_poly.type
_entity_poly.pdbx_seq_one_letter_code
_entity_poly.pdbx_strand_id
1 'polypeptide(L)'
;SVVVYGQTEITRDLYEGREKSKGLVIHEALDVQPHGMETDAPYITYRKDGENLRIDCDYIIGCDGYHGVSRASIPADRIRTYERVYPFGWLGLLSYTKPVSPELIYARHERGFALCSLRSQILSRYYVQVPLTDKVEDWSDDRFCSELSSRLPAEVAANLQTGASIEKSIAPLRSFVAEPMRYGRMFLAGDAAHIVPPTGARGLNSAASDVYYLYHAFLAHYHEGDSSGLDAYSDKALARVWKGQRFSWWMTNLLHTFPDHIDYERKLQQTELDYLFSSRHAMASLAENYVGLPF
;
A
#
# COMPACT_ATOMS: atom_id res chain seq x y z
N SER A 1 -1.80 -1.38 -20.06
CA SER A 1 -3.03 -1.10 -19.29
C SER A 1 -2.89 -1.63 -17.88
N VAL A 2 -3.64 -1.06 -16.95
CA VAL A 2 -3.75 -1.52 -15.57
C VAL A 2 -5.20 -1.84 -15.27
N VAL A 3 -5.42 -2.76 -14.32
CA VAL A 3 -6.76 -3.10 -13.82
C VAL A 3 -6.90 -2.51 -12.43
N VAL A 4 -8.02 -1.85 -12.16
CA VAL A 4 -8.39 -1.40 -10.82
C VAL A 4 -9.34 -2.45 -10.25
N TYR A 5 -8.87 -3.16 -9.20
CA TYR A 5 -9.66 -4.13 -8.48
C TYR A 5 -9.69 -3.76 -7.00
N GLY A 6 -10.89 -3.74 -6.41
CA GLY A 6 -11.07 -3.27 -5.04
C GLY A 6 -10.33 -4.15 -4.03
N GLN A 7 -9.70 -3.54 -3.04
CA GLN A 7 -9.00 -4.30 -1.99
C GLN A 7 -9.96 -5.19 -1.20
N THR A 8 -11.17 -4.73 -0.93
CA THR A 8 -12.24 -5.51 -0.29
C THR A 8 -12.64 -6.74 -1.13
N GLU A 9 -12.70 -6.58 -2.44
CA GLU A 9 -13.05 -7.65 -3.37
C GLU A 9 -11.98 -8.74 -3.39
N ILE A 10 -10.69 -8.33 -3.49
CA ILE A 10 -9.56 -9.27 -3.44
C ILE A 10 -9.50 -10.03 -2.11
N THR A 11 -9.77 -9.34 -1.00
CA THR A 11 -9.80 -9.96 0.33
C THR A 11 -10.90 -11.02 0.41
N ARG A 12 -12.10 -10.71 -0.11
CA ARG A 12 -13.20 -11.68 -0.19
C ARG A 12 -12.81 -12.91 -0.99
N ASP A 13 -12.25 -12.72 -2.18
CA ASP A 13 -11.85 -13.82 -3.07
C ASP A 13 -10.78 -14.71 -2.41
N LEU A 14 -9.86 -14.12 -1.65
CA LEU A 14 -8.85 -14.86 -0.89
C LEU A 14 -9.46 -15.67 0.26
N TYR A 15 -10.43 -15.12 1.00
CA TYR A 15 -11.17 -15.88 2.03
C TYR A 15 -11.94 -17.05 1.41
N GLU A 16 -12.66 -16.81 0.32
CA GLU A 16 -13.37 -17.89 -0.40
C GLU A 16 -12.39 -18.99 -0.88
N GLY A 17 -11.23 -18.59 -1.40
CA GLY A 17 -10.16 -19.53 -1.78
C GLY A 17 -9.64 -20.33 -0.60
N ARG A 18 -9.47 -19.69 0.56
CA ARG A 18 -9.01 -20.34 1.77
C ARG A 18 -10.02 -21.35 2.32
N GLU A 19 -11.30 -21.01 2.33
CA GLU A 19 -12.39 -21.93 2.72
C GLU A 19 -12.43 -23.15 1.81
N LYS A 20 -12.36 -22.96 0.48
CA LYS A 20 -12.33 -24.05 -0.50
C LYS A 20 -11.15 -25.00 -0.28
N SER A 21 -9.99 -24.48 0.13
CA SER A 21 -8.79 -25.26 0.44
C SER A 21 -8.86 -25.96 1.81
N LYS A 22 -9.88 -25.69 2.62
CA LYS A 22 -10.05 -26.19 3.99
C LYS A 22 -8.86 -25.87 4.90
N GLY A 23 -8.15 -24.78 4.62
CA GLY A 23 -7.05 -24.36 5.47
C GLY A 23 -7.55 -23.83 6.81
N LEU A 24 -6.85 -24.17 7.88
CA LEU A 24 -7.19 -23.66 9.21
C LEU A 24 -7.08 -22.13 9.24
N VAL A 25 -8.16 -21.47 9.67
CA VAL A 25 -8.21 -20.04 9.98
C VAL A 25 -8.76 -19.89 11.38
N ILE A 26 -8.05 -19.16 12.22
CA ILE A 26 -8.47 -18.86 13.59
C ILE A 26 -8.81 -17.38 13.64
N HIS A 27 -10.10 -17.08 13.71
CA HIS A 27 -10.60 -15.72 13.86
C HIS A 27 -10.62 -15.30 15.33
N GLU A 28 -10.58 -13.99 15.59
CA GLU A 28 -10.68 -13.40 16.93
C GLU A 28 -9.59 -13.87 17.90
N ALA A 29 -8.40 -14.19 17.36
CA ALA A 29 -7.23 -14.48 18.18
C ALA A 29 -6.69 -13.18 18.80
N LEU A 30 -6.65 -13.13 20.13
CA LEU A 30 -6.15 -12.00 20.92
C LEU A 30 -4.76 -12.31 21.47
N ASP A 31 -4.01 -11.26 21.81
CA ASP A 31 -2.71 -11.35 22.50
C ASP A 31 -1.72 -12.29 21.77
N VAL A 32 -1.74 -12.26 20.43
CA VAL A 32 -0.87 -13.10 19.59
C VAL A 32 0.59 -12.72 19.82
N GLN A 33 1.44 -13.72 20.08
CA GLN A 33 2.88 -13.52 20.27
C GLN A 33 3.69 -14.62 19.59
N PRO A 34 4.68 -14.30 18.75
CA PRO A 34 5.64 -15.25 18.19
C PRO A 34 6.77 -15.52 19.21
N HIS A 35 7.23 -16.76 19.24
CA HIS A 35 8.28 -17.21 20.13
C HIS A 35 9.25 -18.15 19.41
N GLY A 36 10.47 -18.27 19.93
CA GLY A 36 11.45 -19.25 19.48
C GLY A 36 11.93 -19.07 18.03
N MET A 37 11.85 -17.87 17.45
CA MET A 37 12.17 -17.60 16.04
C MET A 37 13.61 -17.97 15.67
N GLU A 38 14.53 -17.93 16.62
CA GLU A 38 15.96 -18.31 16.41
C GLU A 38 16.24 -19.81 16.64
N THR A 39 15.22 -20.58 17.01
CA THR A 39 15.36 -22.01 17.30
C THR A 39 14.75 -22.87 16.18
N ASP A 40 14.93 -24.18 16.28
CA ASP A 40 14.30 -25.12 15.36
C ASP A 40 12.81 -25.42 15.70
N ALA A 41 12.27 -24.84 16.76
CA ALA A 41 10.91 -25.07 17.23
C ALA A 41 10.20 -23.73 17.54
N PRO A 42 9.95 -22.88 16.54
CA PRO A 42 9.16 -21.67 16.73
C PRO A 42 7.71 -22.02 17.05
N TYR A 43 7.03 -21.14 17.76
CA TYR A 43 5.63 -21.30 18.08
C TYR A 43 4.94 -19.95 18.28
N ILE A 44 3.62 -19.95 18.19
CA ILE A 44 2.77 -18.79 18.45
C ILE A 44 1.90 -19.10 19.67
N THR A 45 1.79 -18.14 20.59
CA THR A 45 0.76 -18.14 21.64
C THR A 45 -0.31 -17.12 21.32
N TYR A 46 -1.54 -17.40 21.70
CA TYR A 46 -2.67 -16.51 21.53
C TYR A 46 -3.77 -16.84 22.54
N ARG A 47 -4.70 -15.91 22.74
CA ARG A 47 -5.87 -16.12 23.58
C ARG A 47 -7.14 -16.14 22.71
N LYS A 48 -7.99 -17.15 22.95
CA LYS A 48 -9.29 -17.26 22.31
C LYS A 48 -10.29 -17.86 23.29
N ASP A 49 -11.51 -17.31 23.32
CA ASP A 49 -12.61 -17.75 24.18
C ASP A 49 -12.20 -17.83 25.67
N GLY A 50 -11.27 -16.98 26.10
CA GLY A 50 -10.74 -16.94 27.47
C GLY A 50 -9.61 -17.91 27.75
N GLU A 51 -9.24 -18.79 26.82
CA GLU A 51 -8.17 -19.77 26.96
C GLU A 51 -6.87 -19.31 26.30
N ASN A 52 -5.72 -19.62 26.94
CA ASN A 52 -4.41 -19.46 26.34
C ASN A 52 -4.08 -20.68 25.51
N LEU A 53 -3.81 -20.48 24.24
CA LEU A 53 -3.56 -21.53 23.26
C LEU A 53 -2.19 -21.36 22.62
N ARG A 54 -1.67 -22.45 22.04
CA ARG A 54 -0.36 -22.48 21.38
C ARG A 54 -0.45 -23.23 20.06
N ILE A 55 0.30 -22.78 19.06
CA ILE A 55 0.54 -23.45 17.79
C ILE A 55 2.04 -23.62 17.63
N ASP A 56 2.51 -24.85 17.56
CA ASP A 56 3.88 -25.18 17.15
C ASP A 56 3.96 -25.20 15.63
N CYS A 57 5.03 -24.67 15.07
CA CYS A 57 5.20 -24.54 13.62
C CYS A 57 6.67 -24.60 13.21
N ASP A 58 6.94 -24.84 11.94
CA ASP A 58 8.31 -24.80 11.40
C ASP A 58 8.76 -23.39 11.12
N TYR A 59 7.84 -22.52 10.70
CA TYR A 59 8.08 -21.13 10.34
C TYR A 59 6.91 -20.24 10.71
N ILE A 60 7.19 -18.95 10.92
CA ILE A 60 6.21 -17.90 11.17
C ILE A 60 6.28 -16.89 10.03
N ILE A 61 5.14 -16.49 9.47
CA ILE A 61 5.06 -15.42 8.48
C ILE A 61 4.20 -14.30 9.05
N GLY A 62 4.83 -13.18 9.40
CA GLY A 62 4.17 -11.97 9.89
C GLY A 62 3.57 -11.19 8.72
N CYS A 63 2.25 -11.32 8.55
CA CYS A 63 1.43 -10.55 7.61
C CYS A 63 0.44 -9.65 8.37
N ASP A 64 0.81 -9.20 9.56
CA ASP A 64 -0.02 -8.59 10.59
C ASP A 64 -0.05 -7.05 10.51
N GLY A 65 0.40 -6.49 9.39
CA GLY A 65 0.34 -5.07 9.11
C GLY A 65 1.37 -4.23 9.87
N TYR A 66 1.27 -2.91 9.71
CA TYR A 66 2.25 -2.00 10.29
C TYR A 66 2.30 -2.02 11.83
N HIS A 67 1.17 -2.21 12.47
CA HIS A 67 1.03 -2.24 13.92
C HIS A 67 1.06 -3.65 14.51
N GLY A 68 1.37 -4.65 13.68
CA GLY A 68 1.44 -6.04 14.10
C GLY A 68 2.59 -6.34 15.06
N VAL A 69 2.50 -7.47 15.73
CA VAL A 69 3.46 -7.91 16.75
C VAL A 69 4.72 -8.54 16.15
N SER A 70 4.64 -9.08 14.93
CA SER A 70 5.74 -9.85 14.33
C SER A 70 7.02 -9.02 14.23
N ARG A 71 6.95 -7.83 13.62
CA ARG A 71 8.12 -6.94 13.53
C ARG A 71 8.59 -6.47 14.91
N ALA A 72 7.67 -6.16 15.81
CA ALA A 72 7.98 -5.70 17.16
C ALA A 72 8.67 -6.78 18.02
N SER A 73 8.54 -8.07 17.64
CA SER A 73 9.20 -9.19 18.32
C SER A 73 10.63 -9.43 17.87
N ILE A 74 11.13 -8.70 16.86
CA ILE A 74 12.53 -8.76 16.44
C ILE A 74 13.34 -7.81 17.33
N PRO A 75 14.47 -8.27 17.93
CA PRO A 75 15.35 -7.40 18.71
C PRO A 75 15.79 -6.17 17.90
N ALA A 76 15.82 -5.00 18.56
CA ALA A 76 16.09 -3.73 17.89
C ALA A 76 17.48 -3.64 17.24
N ASP A 77 18.45 -4.40 17.72
CA ASP A 77 19.79 -4.52 17.14
C ASP A 77 19.86 -5.46 15.93
N ARG A 78 18.77 -6.19 15.63
CA ARG A 78 18.66 -7.14 14.53
C ARG A 78 17.82 -6.64 13.37
N ILE A 79 17.22 -5.46 13.49
CA ILE A 79 16.37 -4.85 12.47
C ILE A 79 16.68 -3.37 12.32
N ARG A 80 16.72 -2.89 11.08
CA ARG A 80 16.84 -1.47 10.77
C ARG A 80 15.56 -1.01 10.08
N THR A 81 15.07 0.16 10.45
CA THR A 81 13.89 0.75 9.84
C THR A 81 14.23 2.05 9.14
N TYR A 82 13.59 2.28 8.01
CA TYR A 82 13.63 3.50 7.23
C TYR A 82 12.23 4.06 7.15
N GLU A 83 12.03 5.30 7.54
CA GLU A 83 10.70 5.90 7.57
C GLU A 83 10.73 7.34 7.06
N ARG A 84 9.67 7.71 6.33
CA ARG A 84 9.33 9.07 5.98
C ARG A 84 7.84 9.29 6.14
N VAL A 85 7.46 10.20 7.02
CA VAL A 85 6.07 10.68 7.14
C VAL A 85 5.93 11.94 6.28
N TYR A 86 4.87 11.99 5.46
CA TYR A 86 4.58 13.16 4.64
C TYR A 86 3.73 14.15 5.42
N PRO A 87 3.88 15.49 5.20
CA PRO A 87 3.18 16.52 5.98
C PRO A 87 1.73 16.73 5.54
N PHE A 88 1.14 15.74 4.89
CA PHE A 88 -0.24 15.77 4.38
C PHE A 88 -0.85 14.36 4.36
N GLY A 89 -2.16 14.34 4.25
CA GLY A 89 -2.94 13.11 4.04
C GLY A 89 -3.79 13.19 2.78
N TRP A 90 -4.42 12.08 2.44
CA TRP A 90 -5.47 11.99 1.43
C TRP A 90 -6.83 11.88 2.11
N LEU A 91 -7.65 12.91 1.93
CA LEU A 91 -9.07 12.80 2.23
C LEU A 91 -9.74 12.06 1.08
N GLY A 92 -10.20 10.86 1.36
CA GLY A 92 -10.87 9.98 0.42
C GLY A 92 -12.38 10.00 0.60
N LEU A 93 -13.13 10.00 -0.50
CA LEU A 93 -14.58 9.90 -0.53
C LEU A 93 -14.99 8.78 -1.49
N LEU A 94 -15.85 7.88 -1.02
CA LEU A 94 -16.51 6.84 -1.82
C LEU A 94 -17.97 7.20 -1.97
N SER A 95 -18.50 7.18 -3.21
CA SER A 95 -19.90 7.55 -3.49
C SER A 95 -20.49 6.72 -4.61
N TYR A 96 -21.79 6.42 -4.53
CA TYR A 96 -22.54 5.85 -5.62
C TYR A 96 -22.86 6.91 -6.69
N THR A 97 -21.82 7.26 -7.44
CA THR A 97 -21.90 8.19 -8.57
C THR A 97 -21.20 7.60 -9.77
N LYS A 98 -21.61 8.00 -10.95
CA LYS A 98 -20.90 7.64 -12.18
C LYS A 98 -19.48 8.23 -12.13
N PRO A 99 -18.43 7.45 -12.44
CA PRO A 99 -17.07 7.96 -12.53
C PRO A 99 -16.96 9.13 -13.53
N VAL A 100 -16.12 10.11 -13.18
CA VAL A 100 -15.88 11.29 -14.01
C VAL A 100 -15.17 10.95 -15.33
N SER A 101 -14.45 9.83 -15.35
CA SER A 101 -13.73 9.31 -16.52
C SER A 101 -13.68 7.79 -16.48
N PRO A 102 -13.63 7.11 -17.63
CA PRO A 102 -13.32 5.67 -17.70
C PRO A 102 -11.86 5.37 -17.35
N GLU A 103 -11.01 6.37 -17.23
CA GLU A 103 -9.60 6.26 -16.89
C GLU A 103 -9.32 6.90 -15.54
N LEU A 104 -8.25 6.43 -14.89
CA LEU A 104 -7.73 7.00 -13.66
C LEU A 104 -7.14 8.38 -13.93
N ILE A 105 -7.54 9.39 -13.17
CA ILE A 105 -7.02 10.76 -13.31
C ILE A 105 -6.20 11.12 -12.07
N TYR A 106 -4.93 11.45 -12.31
CA TYR A 106 -4.05 12.11 -11.33
C TYR A 106 -3.97 13.58 -11.71
N ALA A 107 -4.37 14.45 -10.83
CA ALA A 107 -4.31 15.90 -11.05
C ALA A 107 -3.35 16.55 -10.04
N ARG A 108 -2.39 17.32 -10.55
CA ARG A 108 -1.59 18.25 -9.76
C ARG A 108 -2.18 19.64 -9.91
N HIS A 109 -2.41 20.29 -8.80
CA HIS A 109 -2.93 21.65 -8.75
C HIS A 109 -2.17 22.45 -7.67
N GLU A 110 -2.17 23.78 -7.74
CA GLU A 110 -1.54 24.64 -6.71
C GLU A 110 -2.15 24.44 -5.32
N ARG A 111 -3.44 24.09 -5.26
CA ARG A 111 -4.17 23.74 -4.03
C ARG A 111 -3.86 22.34 -3.51
N GLY A 112 -3.05 21.55 -4.23
CA GLY A 112 -2.67 20.20 -3.88
C GLY A 112 -3.18 19.14 -4.86
N PHE A 113 -2.80 17.91 -4.62
CA PHE A 113 -3.13 16.74 -5.42
C PHE A 113 -4.61 16.38 -5.38
N ALA A 114 -5.12 15.85 -6.50
CA ALA A 114 -6.40 15.17 -6.56
C ALA A 114 -6.31 13.88 -7.39
N LEU A 115 -7.17 12.91 -7.06
CA LEU A 115 -7.26 11.63 -7.76
C LEU A 115 -8.72 11.27 -7.99
N CYS A 116 -9.07 10.95 -9.26
CA CYS A 116 -10.35 10.38 -9.61
C CYS A 116 -10.15 8.93 -10.02
N SER A 117 -10.83 8.01 -9.33
CA SER A 117 -10.74 6.57 -9.57
C SER A 117 -12.13 5.98 -9.71
N LEU A 118 -12.32 5.19 -10.76
CA LEU A 118 -13.51 4.37 -10.90
C LEU A 118 -13.36 3.07 -10.07
N ARG A 119 -14.45 2.65 -9.44
CA ARG A 119 -14.54 1.33 -8.78
C ARG A 119 -15.49 0.41 -9.56
N SER A 120 -16.54 0.99 -10.16
CA SER A 120 -17.45 0.35 -11.11
C SER A 120 -18.07 1.43 -11.99
N GLN A 121 -19.05 1.07 -12.83
CA GLN A 121 -19.78 2.04 -13.65
C GLN A 121 -20.64 3.01 -12.84
N ILE A 122 -20.94 2.69 -11.59
CA ILE A 122 -21.81 3.44 -10.69
C ILE A 122 -21.18 3.76 -9.34
N LEU A 123 -19.88 3.46 -9.16
CA LEU A 123 -19.17 3.67 -7.89
C LEU A 123 -17.85 4.37 -8.16
N SER A 124 -17.67 5.52 -7.55
CA SER A 124 -16.48 6.38 -7.68
C SER A 124 -15.75 6.51 -6.36
N ARG A 125 -14.42 6.51 -6.42
CA ARG A 125 -13.54 6.85 -5.29
C ARG A 125 -12.70 8.06 -5.68
N TYR A 126 -12.81 9.11 -4.90
CA TYR A 126 -12.07 10.36 -5.10
C TYR A 126 -11.15 10.64 -3.91
N TYR A 127 -10.05 11.35 -4.17
CA TYR A 127 -9.14 11.79 -3.13
C TYR A 127 -8.70 13.22 -3.39
N VAL A 128 -8.54 13.99 -2.31
CA VAL A 128 -7.88 15.29 -2.32
C VAL A 128 -6.82 15.34 -1.23
N GLN A 129 -5.70 15.98 -1.54
CA GLN A 129 -4.65 16.25 -0.56
C GLN A 129 -5.16 17.25 0.47
N VAL A 130 -4.95 16.94 1.75
CA VAL A 130 -5.31 17.81 2.90
C VAL A 130 -4.18 17.85 3.91
N PRO A 131 -4.06 18.93 4.71
CA PRO A 131 -3.16 18.94 5.88
C PRO A 131 -3.50 17.82 6.86
N LEU A 132 -2.50 17.33 7.61
CA LEU A 132 -2.73 16.32 8.65
C LEU A 132 -3.55 16.85 9.86
N THR A 133 -3.70 18.17 9.96
CA THR A 133 -4.52 18.82 11.00
C THR A 133 -6.01 18.80 10.71
N ASP A 134 -6.38 18.51 9.45
CA ASP A 134 -7.78 18.46 9.05
C ASP A 134 -8.47 17.23 9.64
N LYS A 135 -9.76 17.38 9.94
CA LYS A 135 -10.62 16.30 10.44
C LYS A 135 -11.70 15.99 9.42
N VAL A 136 -12.13 14.74 9.36
CA VAL A 136 -13.17 14.30 8.41
C VAL A 136 -14.49 15.06 8.64
N GLU A 137 -14.79 15.35 9.89
CA GLU A 137 -16.00 16.04 10.31
C GLU A 137 -16.10 17.47 9.76
N ASP A 138 -14.96 18.12 9.49
CA ASP A 138 -14.88 19.47 8.93
C ASP A 138 -15.16 19.50 7.41
N TRP A 139 -15.28 18.33 6.79
CA TRP A 139 -15.44 18.17 5.36
C TRP A 139 -16.83 17.63 5.00
N SER A 140 -17.79 18.53 4.72
CA SER A 140 -19.06 18.13 4.11
C SER A 140 -18.81 17.55 2.71
N ASP A 141 -19.78 16.79 2.19
CA ASP A 141 -19.68 16.24 0.82
C ASP A 141 -19.63 17.35 -0.22
N ASP A 142 -20.39 18.44 -0.02
CA ASP A 142 -20.37 19.61 -0.90
C ASP A 142 -19.00 20.31 -0.89
N ARG A 143 -18.38 20.49 0.29
CA ARG A 143 -17.04 21.04 0.41
C ARG A 143 -16.02 20.17 -0.31
N PHE A 144 -16.10 18.86 -0.12
CA PHE A 144 -15.21 17.91 -0.79
C PHE A 144 -15.35 18.00 -2.33
N CYS A 145 -16.58 17.94 -2.83
CA CYS A 145 -16.85 17.99 -4.27
C CYS A 145 -16.44 19.33 -4.90
N SER A 146 -16.68 20.44 -4.20
CA SER A 146 -16.22 21.77 -4.65
C SER A 146 -14.70 21.84 -4.73
N GLU A 147 -14.00 21.35 -3.71
CA GLU A 147 -12.54 21.32 -3.68
C GLU A 147 -11.97 20.38 -4.74
N LEU A 148 -12.55 19.19 -4.94
CA LEU A 148 -12.16 18.27 -6.00
C LEU A 148 -12.33 18.93 -7.38
N SER A 149 -13.50 19.53 -7.64
CA SER A 149 -13.81 20.20 -8.90
C SER A 149 -12.80 21.31 -9.20
N SER A 150 -12.40 22.09 -8.18
CA SER A 150 -11.42 23.20 -8.35
C SER A 150 -10.01 22.74 -8.70
N ARG A 151 -9.69 21.45 -8.49
CA ARG A 151 -8.37 20.88 -8.80
C ARG A 151 -8.34 20.12 -10.13
N LEU A 152 -9.47 19.99 -10.81
CA LEU A 152 -9.57 19.30 -12.10
C LEU A 152 -9.60 20.28 -13.26
N PRO A 153 -9.16 19.88 -14.46
CA PRO A 153 -9.41 20.63 -15.67
C PRO A 153 -10.92 20.87 -15.87
N ALA A 154 -11.29 22.03 -16.41
CA ALA A 154 -12.68 22.47 -16.51
C ALA A 154 -13.58 21.44 -17.25
N GLU A 155 -13.07 20.85 -18.32
CA GLU A 155 -13.75 19.83 -19.12
C GLU A 155 -13.98 18.52 -18.33
N VAL A 156 -13.09 18.18 -17.41
CA VAL A 156 -13.25 17.04 -16.52
C VAL A 156 -14.22 17.36 -15.40
N ALA A 157 -14.05 18.52 -14.76
CA ALA A 157 -14.92 18.99 -13.67
C ALA A 157 -16.39 19.09 -14.10
N ALA A 158 -16.65 19.49 -15.36
CA ALA A 158 -18.01 19.56 -15.90
C ALA A 158 -18.75 18.19 -15.94
N ASN A 159 -18.00 17.09 -15.94
CA ASN A 159 -18.56 15.73 -15.90
C ASN A 159 -18.66 15.14 -14.48
N LEU A 160 -18.21 15.87 -13.47
CA LEU A 160 -18.22 15.38 -12.08
C LEU A 160 -19.67 15.30 -11.57
N GLN A 161 -20.10 14.09 -11.25
CA GLN A 161 -21.37 13.85 -10.58
C GLN A 161 -21.13 13.79 -9.06
N THR A 162 -21.84 14.62 -8.33
CA THR A 162 -21.80 14.64 -6.87
C THR A 162 -22.88 13.77 -6.27
N GLY A 163 -22.64 13.23 -5.09
CA GLY A 163 -23.62 12.41 -4.36
C GLY A 163 -23.14 12.20 -2.92
N ALA A 164 -24.03 11.69 -2.08
CA ALA A 164 -23.72 11.41 -0.70
C ALA A 164 -22.55 10.42 -0.58
N SER A 165 -21.66 10.68 0.37
CA SER A 165 -20.57 9.77 0.68
C SER A 165 -21.08 8.52 1.41
N ILE A 166 -20.61 7.35 0.95
CA ILE A 166 -20.80 6.07 1.67
C ILE A 166 -19.70 5.93 2.73
N GLU A 167 -18.50 6.40 2.38
CA GLU A 167 -17.31 6.35 3.22
C GLU A 167 -16.48 7.61 2.98
N LYS A 168 -15.97 8.17 4.05
CA LYS A 168 -15.05 9.31 4.02
C LYS A 168 -13.99 9.13 5.10
N SER A 169 -12.72 9.26 4.74
CA SER A 169 -11.60 9.06 5.66
C SER A 169 -10.37 9.87 5.24
N ILE A 170 -9.51 10.23 6.20
CA ILE A 170 -8.20 10.81 5.94
C ILE A 170 -7.13 9.78 6.22
N ALA A 171 -6.35 9.45 5.21
CA ALA A 171 -5.21 8.54 5.30
C ALA A 171 -3.90 9.36 5.27
N PRO A 172 -3.12 9.40 6.36
CA PRO A 172 -1.77 9.98 6.33
C PRO A 172 -0.87 9.18 5.41
N LEU A 173 0.00 9.87 4.66
CA LEU A 173 0.95 9.23 3.78
C LEU A 173 2.26 8.94 4.50
N ARG A 174 2.79 7.74 4.25
CA ARG A 174 4.02 7.24 4.86
C ARG A 174 4.77 6.35 3.89
N SER A 175 6.10 6.45 3.92
CA SER A 175 7.02 5.43 3.41
C SER A 175 7.66 4.74 4.59
N PHE A 176 7.74 3.42 4.56
CA PHE A 176 8.38 2.63 5.61
C PHE A 176 9.00 1.37 5.01
N VAL A 177 10.19 0.99 5.47
CA VAL A 177 10.84 -0.29 5.16
C VAL A 177 11.57 -0.80 6.40
N ALA A 178 11.42 -2.07 6.69
CA ALA A 178 12.16 -2.81 7.71
C ALA A 178 13.13 -3.80 7.06
N GLU A 179 14.37 -3.80 7.47
CA GLU A 179 15.44 -4.68 6.98
C GLU A 179 16.18 -5.34 8.14
N PRO A 180 16.41 -6.67 8.07
CA PRO A 180 15.94 -7.62 7.06
C PRO A 180 14.46 -7.95 7.20
N MET A 181 13.87 -8.56 6.15
CA MET A 181 12.52 -9.10 6.17
C MET A 181 12.46 -10.55 6.69
N ARG A 182 13.52 -11.02 7.32
CA ARG A 182 13.63 -12.32 7.97
C ARG A 182 14.41 -12.23 9.26
N TYR A 183 13.93 -12.92 10.28
CA TYR A 183 14.63 -13.13 11.54
C TYR A 183 14.50 -14.60 11.98
N GLY A 184 15.58 -15.35 11.84
CA GLY A 184 15.57 -16.79 12.08
C GLY A 184 14.53 -17.51 11.21
N ARG A 185 13.55 -18.13 11.86
CA ARG A 185 12.41 -18.81 11.23
C ARG A 185 11.17 -17.93 11.07
N MET A 186 11.29 -16.65 11.30
CA MET A 186 10.20 -15.68 11.06
C MET A 186 10.50 -14.82 9.84
N PHE A 187 9.49 -14.65 8.98
CA PHE A 187 9.50 -13.79 7.80
C PHE A 187 8.47 -12.66 7.99
N LEU A 188 8.78 -11.48 7.47
CA LEU A 188 7.85 -10.35 7.39
C LEU A 188 7.38 -10.19 5.94
N ALA A 189 6.09 -9.92 5.73
CA ALA A 189 5.53 -9.67 4.41
C ALA A 189 4.49 -8.54 4.45
N GLY A 190 4.36 -7.81 3.33
CA GLY A 190 3.42 -6.71 3.20
C GLY A 190 3.68 -5.57 4.21
N ASP A 191 2.62 -4.97 4.74
CA ASP A 191 2.71 -3.81 5.62
C ASP A 191 3.43 -4.08 6.96
N ALA A 192 3.65 -5.35 7.32
CA ALA A 192 4.52 -5.71 8.43
C ALA A 192 5.99 -5.34 8.15
N ALA A 193 6.42 -5.40 6.89
CA ALA A 193 7.77 -5.11 6.45
C ALA A 193 7.92 -3.75 5.76
N HIS A 194 6.94 -3.31 4.97
CA HIS A 194 7.05 -2.09 4.16
C HIS A 194 5.72 -1.43 3.85
N ILE A 195 5.72 -0.11 3.85
CA ILE A 195 4.59 0.73 3.41
C ILE A 195 5.09 1.69 2.34
N VAL A 196 4.30 1.88 1.30
CA VAL A 196 4.54 2.88 0.25
C VAL A 196 3.38 3.88 0.19
N PRO A 197 3.64 5.15 -0.16
CA PRO A 197 2.56 6.08 -0.45
C PRO A 197 1.63 5.52 -1.53
N PRO A 198 0.31 5.70 -1.41
CA PRO A 198 -0.66 5.12 -2.35
C PRO A 198 -0.55 5.69 -3.78
N THR A 199 0.19 6.79 -3.96
CA THR A 199 0.38 7.47 -5.26
C THR A 199 0.87 6.54 -6.37
N GLY A 200 1.75 5.58 -6.04
CA GLY A 200 2.27 4.61 -7.00
C GLY A 200 1.43 3.33 -7.15
N ALA A 201 0.34 3.18 -6.39
CA ALA A 201 -0.50 1.97 -6.34
C ALA A 201 0.31 0.66 -6.10
N ARG A 202 1.34 0.70 -5.22
CA ARG A 202 2.31 -0.39 -5.03
C ARG A 202 2.08 -1.26 -3.80
N GLY A 203 1.34 -0.81 -2.79
CA GLY A 203 1.22 -1.51 -1.51
C GLY A 203 0.80 -2.97 -1.66
N LEU A 204 -0.40 -3.21 -2.19
CA LEU A 204 -0.92 -4.56 -2.41
C LEU A 204 -0.05 -5.39 -3.37
N ASN A 205 0.45 -4.78 -4.44
CA ASN A 205 1.29 -5.46 -5.42
C ASN A 205 2.64 -5.91 -4.83
N SER A 206 3.23 -5.11 -3.93
CA SER A 206 4.46 -5.49 -3.21
C SER A 206 4.20 -6.62 -2.23
N ALA A 207 3.10 -6.54 -1.46
CA ALA A 207 2.69 -7.62 -0.55
C ALA A 207 2.45 -8.94 -1.31
N ALA A 208 1.78 -8.89 -2.47
CA ALA A 208 1.59 -10.07 -3.32
C ALA A 208 2.93 -10.64 -3.83
N SER A 209 3.92 -9.78 -4.11
CA SER A 209 5.26 -10.22 -4.49
C SER A 209 5.98 -10.95 -3.37
N ASP A 210 5.87 -10.46 -2.13
CA ASP A 210 6.45 -11.12 -0.97
C ASP A 210 5.89 -12.53 -0.81
N VAL A 211 4.54 -12.65 -0.90
CA VAL A 211 3.86 -13.94 -0.84
C VAL A 211 4.30 -14.85 -1.97
N TYR A 212 4.48 -14.33 -3.19
CA TYR A 212 4.98 -15.09 -4.33
C TYR A 212 6.38 -15.67 -4.06
N TYR A 213 7.32 -14.86 -3.57
CA TYR A 213 8.67 -15.32 -3.24
C TYR A 213 8.65 -16.36 -2.12
N LEU A 214 7.89 -16.13 -1.04
CA LEU A 214 7.77 -17.09 0.05
C LEU A 214 7.12 -18.39 -0.39
N TYR A 215 6.06 -18.33 -1.20
CA TYR A 215 5.39 -19.52 -1.72
C TYR A 215 6.34 -20.44 -2.47
N HIS A 216 7.10 -19.89 -3.43
CA HIS A 216 8.06 -20.70 -4.21
C HIS A 216 9.21 -21.19 -3.35
N ALA A 217 9.70 -20.39 -2.42
CA ALA A 217 10.77 -20.79 -1.50
C ALA A 217 10.31 -21.92 -0.58
N PHE A 218 9.09 -21.87 -0.05
CA PHE A 218 8.53 -22.97 0.77
C PHE A 218 8.25 -24.22 -0.05
N LEU A 219 7.79 -24.11 -1.30
CA LEU A 219 7.63 -25.27 -2.17
C LEU A 219 8.96 -26.00 -2.36
N ALA A 220 10.04 -25.29 -2.72
CA ALA A 220 11.35 -25.88 -2.88
C ALA A 220 11.85 -26.51 -1.56
N HIS A 221 11.67 -25.79 -0.45
CA HIS A 221 12.08 -26.30 0.86
C HIS A 221 11.40 -27.63 1.24
N TYR A 222 10.07 -27.70 1.14
CA TYR A 222 9.33 -28.87 1.60
C TYR A 222 9.32 -30.04 0.60
N HIS A 223 9.41 -29.77 -0.70
CA HIS A 223 9.34 -30.83 -1.71
C HIS A 223 10.71 -31.27 -2.23
N GLU A 224 11.69 -30.36 -2.21
CA GLU A 224 13.01 -30.60 -2.82
C GLU A 224 14.15 -30.58 -1.79
N GLY A 225 13.89 -30.14 -0.55
CA GLY A 225 14.88 -29.96 0.49
C GLY A 225 15.79 -28.75 0.28
N ASP A 226 15.43 -27.84 -0.65
CA ASP A 226 16.21 -26.65 -0.97
C ASP A 226 15.72 -25.42 -0.18
N SER A 227 16.54 -24.99 0.77
CA SER A 227 16.26 -23.81 1.61
C SER A 227 16.82 -22.51 1.02
N SER A 228 17.53 -22.54 -0.10
CA SER A 228 18.21 -21.37 -0.69
C SER A 228 17.27 -20.21 -1.00
N GLY A 229 16.03 -20.51 -1.39
CA GLY A 229 14.97 -19.53 -1.61
C GLY A 229 14.53 -18.82 -0.34
N LEU A 230 14.44 -19.55 0.78
CA LEU A 230 14.14 -18.98 2.10
C LEU A 230 15.28 -18.10 2.60
N ASP A 231 16.53 -18.50 2.38
CA ASP A 231 17.70 -17.73 2.77
C ASP A 231 17.83 -16.44 1.95
N ALA A 232 17.50 -16.48 0.68
CA ALA A 232 17.55 -15.34 -0.25
C ALA A 232 16.29 -14.45 -0.19
N TYR A 233 15.25 -14.80 0.58
CA TYR A 233 13.96 -14.09 0.56
C TYR A 233 14.11 -12.59 0.84
N SER A 234 14.78 -12.24 1.94
CA SER A 234 14.92 -10.84 2.34
C SER A 234 15.56 -9.99 1.25
N ASP A 235 16.65 -10.45 0.65
CA ASP A 235 17.37 -9.70 -0.37
C ASP A 235 16.53 -9.53 -1.66
N LYS A 236 15.86 -10.61 -2.10
CA LYS A 236 14.99 -10.57 -3.28
C LYS A 236 13.79 -9.64 -3.07
N ALA A 237 13.10 -9.77 -1.94
CA ALA A 237 11.95 -8.95 -1.62
C ALA A 237 12.35 -7.46 -1.48
N LEU A 238 13.40 -7.15 -0.73
CA LEU A 238 13.91 -5.79 -0.54
C LEU A 238 14.34 -5.13 -1.86
N ALA A 239 15.00 -5.87 -2.76
CA ALA A 239 15.37 -5.33 -4.06
C ALA A 239 14.16 -4.82 -4.85
N ARG A 240 13.01 -5.52 -4.76
CA ARG A 240 11.75 -5.10 -5.36
C ARG A 240 11.06 -3.99 -4.57
N VAL A 241 11.02 -4.09 -3.25
CA VAL A 241 10.44 -3.10 -2.35
C VAL A 241 11.08 -1.72 -2.61
N TRP A 242 12.41 -1.64 -2.69
CA TRP A 242 13.11 -0.37 -2.93
C TRP A 242 12.83 0.22 -4.30
N LYS A 243 12.62 -0.59 -5.34
CA LYS A 243 12.15 -0.11 -6.65
C LYS A 243 10.75 0.53 -6.53
N GLY A 244 9.84 -0.12 -5.80
CA GLY A 244 8.51 0.39 -5.50
C GLY A 244 8.53 1.68 -4.67
N GLN A 245 9.37 1.73 -3.63
CA GLN A 245 9.59 2.91 -2.79
C GLN A 245 10.08 4.10 -3.62
N ARG A 246 11.09 3.90 -4.46
CA ARG A 246 11.64 4.94 -5.35
C ARG A 246 10.55 5.51 -6.26
N PHE A 247 9.77 4.65 -6.90
CA PHE A 247 8.71 5.10 -7.80
C PHE A 247 7.60 5.85 -7.06
N SER A 248 7.11 5.31 -5.95
CA SER A 248 6.06 5.95 -5.16
C SER A 248 6.52 7.28 -4.55
N TRP A 249 7.77 7.35 -4.09
CA TRP A 249 8.39 8.58 -3.62
C TRP A 249 8.46 9.65 -4.72
N TRP A 250 8.93 9.26 -5.92
CA TRP A 250 9.02 10.18 -7.07
C TRP A 250 7.64 10.70 -7.47
N MET A 251 6.65 9.83 -7.64
CA MET A 251 5.28 10.22 -7.96
C MET A 251 4.67 11.13 -6.89
N THR A 252 4.94 10.85 -5.61
CA THR A 252 4.44 11.68 -4.51
C THR A 252 5.06 13.07 -4.55
N ASN A 253 6.38 13.17 -4.74
CA ASN A 253 7.05 14.47 -4.85
C ASN A 253 6.63 15.25 -6.11
N LEU A 254 6.36 14.56 -7.21
CA LEU A 254 5.91 15.18 -8.46
C LEU A 254 4.51 15.79 -8.37
N LEU A 255 3.58 15.09 -7.71
CA LEU A 255 2.15 15.41 -7.79
C LEU A 255 1.61 16.21 -6.61
N HIS A 256 2.28 16.18 -5.46
CA HIS A 256 1.79 16.83 -4.24
C HIS A 256 2.41 18.21 -4.02
N THR A 257 1.66 19.05 -3.31
CA THR A 257 2.15 20.34 -2.81
C THR A 257 2.70 20.14 -1.40
N PHE A 258 3.93 20.58 -1.17
CA PHE A 258 4.58 20.53 0.13
C PHE A 258 4.59 21.92 0.77
N PRO A 259 4.34 22.04 2.08
CA PRO A 259 4.30 23.33 2.77
C PRO A 259 5.64 24.10 2.74
N ASP A 260 6.75 23.36 2.66
CA ASP A 260 8.12 23.87 2.65
C ASP A 260 8.68 24.13 1.24
N HIS A 261 7.92 23.79 0.18
CA HIS A 261 8.34 24.08 -1.20
C HIS A 261 8.26 25.58 -1.50
N ILE A 262 9.39 26.14 -1.86
CA ILE A 262 9.49 27.49 -2.42
C ILE A 262 9.17 27.48 -3.93
N ASP A 263 9.19 28.64 -4.55
CA ASP A 263 8.86 28.76 -5.98
C ASP A 263 9.82 27.99 -6.90
N TYR A 264 11.06 27.77 -6.45
CA TYR A 264 12.03 26.99 -7.21
C TYR A 264 11.60 25.52 -7.34
N GLU A 265 11.24 24.86 -6.24
CA GLU A 265 10.77 23.47 -6.26
C GLU A 265 9.47 23.31 -7.03
N ARG A 266 8.54 24.29 -6.90
CA ARG A 266 7.30 24.32 -7.68
C ARG A 266 7.56 24.42 -9.17
N LYS A 267 8.56 25.23 -9.56
CA LYS A 267 8.98 25.36 -10.95
C LYS A 267 9.62 24.08 -11.48
N LEU A 268 10.43 23.40 -10.68
CA LEU A 268 11.00 22.11 -11.04
C LEU A 268 9.93 21.03 -11.22
N GLN A 269 8.93 20.96 -10.33
CA GLN A 269 7.80 20.04 -10.48
C GLN A 269 7.06 20.29 -11.81
N GLN A 270 6.80 21.55 -12.17
CA GLN A 270 6.15 21.86 -13.43
C GLN A 270 7.01 21.47 -14.63
N THR A 271 8.30 21.76 -14.57
CA THR A 271 9.25 21.40 -15.63
C THR A 271 9.35 19.90 -15.83
N GLU A 272 9.32 19.12 -14.74
CA GLU A 272 9.32 17.65 -14.80
C GLU A 272 8.03 17.12 -15.47
N LEU A 273 6.87 17.70 -15.15
CA LEU A 273 5.62 17.35 -15.83
C LEU A 273 5.66 17.69 -17.32
N ASP A 274 6.15 18.90 -17.68
CA ASP A 274 6.29 19.30 -19.07
C ASP A 274 7.23 18.34 -19.84
N TYR A 275 8.33 17.92 -19.20
CA TYR A 275 9.23 16.91 -19.76
C TYR A 275 8.54 15.57 -19.95
N LEU A 276 7.80 15.09 -18.96
CA LEU A 276 7.06 13.82 -19.06
C LEU A 276 6.06 13.83 -20.23
N PHE A 277 5.32 14.92 -20.42
CA PHE A 277 4.34 15.02 -21.50
C PHE A 277 4.94 15.33 -22.87
N SER A 278 6.17 15.84 -22.95
CA SER A 278 6.83 16.14 -24.21
C SER A 278 7.79 15.05 -24.69
N SER A 279 8.26 14.18 -23.80
CA SER A 279 9.25 13.14 -24.11
C SER A 279 8.61 11.76 -24.18
N ARG A 280 8.62 11.15 -25.38
CA ARG A 280 8.15 9.77 -25.56
C ARG A 280 8.89 8.77 -24.65
N HIS A 281 10.18 8.97 -24.42
CA HIS A 281 10.98 8.09 -23.56
C HIS A 281 10.63 8.27 -22.08
N ALA A 282 10.36 9.48 -21.64
CA ALA A 282 9.92 9.75 -20.27
C ALA A 282 8.53 9.14 -20.01
N MET A 283 7.59 9.31 -20.95
CA MET A 283 6.28 8.63 -20.87
C MET A 283 6.40 7.11 -20.83
N ALA A 284 7.27 6.52 -21.66
CA ALA A 284 7.49 5.08 -21.67
C ALA A 284 8.08 4.60 -20.35
N SER A 285 9.06 5.31 -19.79
CA SER A 285 9.64 5.01 -18.48
C SER A 285 8.61 5.12 -17.35
N LEU A 286 7.76 6.16 -17.35
CA LEU A 286 6.66 6.27 -16.41
C LEU A 286 5.70 5.08 -16.52
N ALA A 287 5.28 4.73 -17.73
CA ALA A 287 4.36 3.62 -17.98
C ALA A 287 4.93 2.27 -17.52
N GLU A 288 6.20 2.00 -17.81
CA GLU A 288 6.91 0.79 -17.38
C GLU A 288 6.97 0.70 -15.85
N ASN A 289 7.37 1.78 -15.19
CA ASN A 289 7.39 1.83 -13.74
C ASN A 289 5.97 1.72 -13.15
N TYR A 290 4.95 2.32 -13.77
CA TYR A 290 3.58 2.27 -13.29
C TYR A 290 2.94 0.89 -13.42
N VAL A 291 3.14 0.20 -14.53
CA VAL A 291 2.67 -1.19 -14.74
C VAL A 291 3.40 -2.16 -13.81
N GLY A 292 4.66 -1.95 -13.59
CA GLY A 292 5.53 -2.76 -12.72
C GLY A 292 6.65 -3.43 -13.48
N LEU A 293 7.82 -3.36 -12.90
CA LEU A 293 8.99 -4.05 -13.43
C LEU A 293 8.82 -5.57 -13.24
N PRO A 294 9.39 -6.40 -14.13
CA PRO A 294 9.37 -7.85 -13.98
C PRO A 294 9.95 -8.34 -12.65
N PHE A 295 9.59 -9.56 -12.27
CA PHE A 295 10.14 -10.25 -11.10
C PHE A 295 11.61 -10.60 -11.30
#